data_5bc91c854a769bcf94d4c62ef077c034
#
_entry.id   5bc91c854a769bcf94d4c62ef077c034
#
_cell.length_a   1.000
_cell.length_b   1.000
_cell.length_c   1.000
_cell.angle_alpha   90.00
_cell.angle_beta   90.00
_cell.angle_gamma   90.00
#
_symmetry.space_group_name_H-M   'P 1'
#
loop_
_entity.id
_entity.type
_entity.pdbx_description
1 polymer ?
#
loop_
_entity_poly.entity_id
_entity_poly.type
_entity_poly.pdbx_seq_one_letter_code
_entity_poly.pdbx_strand_id
1 'polypeptide(L)'
;MSSLFVKNASAIVTCDEQDTVLENAGILIRDGAVAYIGPESQEADEVLDALGCIVYPGLINTHHHLYQTFSRNLPQVQNLELFGWLRALYEIWKNLDSDAIYHSSVVGMGELLKTGCTTVFDHHYVFPGGASAALLDAQFAAAKDLGVRMYASRGSMDLSRKDGGL
;
A
#
# COMPACT_ATOMS: atom_id res chain seq x y z
N MET A 1 14.43 -2.46 -21.88
CA MET A 1 14.92 -1.56 -20.83
C MET A 1 14.12 -0.28 -20.99
N SER A 2 13.42 0.16 -19.97
CA SER A 2 12.64 1.40 -20.02
C SER A 2 13.31 2.48 -19.18
N SER A 3 13.30 3.71 -19.65
CA SER A 3 13.86 4.84 -18.92
C SER A 3 12.87 6.00 -18.89
N LEU A 4 12.81 6.71 -17.75
CA LEU A 4 12.00 7.89 -17.52
C LEU A 4 12.88 8.99 -16.97
N PHE A 5 12.86 10.17 -17.59
CA PHE A 5 13.49 11.37 -17.04
C PHE A 5 12.42 12.34 -16.53
N VAL A 6 12.38 12.55 -15.22
CA VAL A 6 11.58 13.60 -14.58
C VAL A 6 12.41 14.86 -14.55
N LYS A 7 12.05 15.86 -15.35
CA LYS A 7 12.82 17.13 -15.51
C LYS A 7 12.16 18.31 -14.79
N ASN A 8 12.90 19.36 -14.60
CA ASN A 8 12.43 20.66 -14.14
C ASN A 8 11.76 20.67 -12.75
N ALA A 9 12.04 19.70 -11.88
CA ALA A 9 11.51 19.73 -10.53
C ALA A 9 12.01 20.96 -9.78
N SER A 10 11.11 21.70 -9.14
CA SER A 10 11.48 22.86 -8.31
C SER A 10 12.37 22.43 -7.14
N ALA A 11 12.07 21.26 -6.57
CA ALA A 11 12.93 20.62 -5.60
C ALA A 11 12.77 19.09 -5.67
N ILE A 12 13.83 18.38 -5.37
CA ILE A 12 13.85 16.94 -5.16
C ILE A 12 14.33 16.69 -3.74
N VAL A 13 13.44 16.09 -2.93
CA VAL A 13 13.75 15.69 -1.56
C VAL A 13 14.11 14.21 -1.58
N THR A 14 15.37 13.89 -1.30
CA THR A 14 15.84 12.50 -1.45
C THR A 14 15.45 11.60 -0.29
N CYS A 15 15.20 12.19 0.89
CA CYS A 15 15.00 11.46 2.15
C CYS A 15 16.15 10.49 2.46
N ASP A 16 17.38 10.86 2.07
CA ASP A 16 18.60 10.16 2.44
C ASP A 16 19.07 10.53 3.87
N GLU A 17 20.11 9.89 4.36
CA GLU A 17 20.65 10.13 5.71
C GLU A 17 21.16 11.57 5.92
N GLN A 18 21.38 12.31 4.86
CA GLN A 18 21.85 13.69 4.87
C GLN A 18 20.74 14.71 4.69
N ASP A 19 19.48 14.27 4.55
CA ASP A 19 18.32 15.11 4.23
C ASP A 19 18.54 15.99 2.99
N THR A 20 19.16 15.42 1.95
CA THR A 20 19.56 16.16 0.75
C THR A 20 18.34 16.69 0.01
N VAL A 21 18.37 17.98 -0.32
CA VAL A 21 17.40 18.64 -1.18
C VAL A 21 18.14 19.27 -2.36
N LEU A 22 17.73 18.93 -3.58
CA LEU A 22 18.27 19.52 -4.80
C LEU A 22 17.20 20.41 -5.43
N GLU A 23 17.55 21.66 -5.72
CA GLU A 23 16.67 22.60 -6.41
C GLU A 23 16.94 22.60 -7.92
N ASN A 24 15.89 22.84 -8.72
CA ASN A 24 15.96 22.93 -10.18
C ASN A 24 16.70 21.73 -10.82
N ALA A 25 16.34 20.53 -10.41
CA ALA A 25 16.98 19.29 -10.79
C ALA A 25 16.02 18.31 -11.50
N GLY A 26 16.58 17.22 -12.01
CA GLY A 26 15.84 16.13 -12.59
C GLY A 26 16.29 14.78 -12.05
N ILE A 27 15.46 13.75 -12.27
CA ILE A 27 15.71 12.36 -11.89
C ILE A 27 15.64 11.50 -13.15
N LEU A 28 16.68 10.72 -13.41
CA LEU A 28 16.64 9.64 -14.39
C LEU A 28 16.39 8.31 -13.69
N ILE A 29 15.37 7.61 -14.14
CA ILE A 29 15.02 6.27 -13.71
C ILE A 29 15.29 5.33 -14.88
N ARG A 30 16.05 4.24 -14.64
CA ARG A 30 16.30 3.16 -15.60
C ARG A 30 15.99 1.82 -14.94
N ASP A 31 15.20 1.01 -15.61
CA ASP A 31 14.86 -0.35 -15.17
C ASP A 31 14.35 -0.41 -13.72
N GLY A 32 13.57 0.58 -13.30
CA GLY A 32 12.96 0.67 -11.97
C GLY A 32 13.89 1.19 -10.86
N ALA A 33 15.11 1.64 -11.21
CA ALA A 33 16.05 2.22 -10.25
C ALA A 33 16.42 3.67 -10.61
N VAL A 34 16.70 4.49 -9.60
CA VAL A 34 17.23 5.84 -9.80
C VAL A 34 18.68 5.73 -10.28
N ALA A 35 18.93 6.20 -11.50
CA ALA A 35 20.25 6.16 -12.15
C ALA A 35 21.01 7.48 -12.03
N TYR A 36 20.27 8.60 -11.92
CA TYR A 36 20.88 9.93 -11.79
C TYR A 36 19.91 10.89 -11.09
N ILE A 37 20.45 11.80 -10.30
CA ILE A 37 19.74 12.96 -9.76
C ILE A 37 20.67 14.16 -9.92
N GLY A 38 20.18 15.25 -10.52
CA GLY A 38 20.99 16.46 -10.68
C GLY A 38 20.42 17.46 -11.69
N PRO A 39 21.14 18.55 -11.97
CA PRO A 39 20.66 19.64 -12.82
C PRO A 39 20.76 19.34 -14.34
N GLU A 40 21.53 18.33 -14.73
CA GLU A 40 21.79 18.05 -16.14
C GLU A 40 20.64 17.30 -16.81
N SER A 41 20.32 17.69 -18.03
CA SER A 41 19.34 16.95 -18.86
C SER A 41 19.87 15.57 -19.22
N GLN A 42 18.98 14.57 -19.17
CA GLN A 42 19.30 13.20 -19.49
C GLN A 42 18.41 12.69 -20.63
N GLU A 43 18.99 11.83 -21.49
CA GLU A 43 18.21 11.12 -22.51
C GLU A 43 17.44 9.95 -21.87
N ALA A 44 16.16 9.82 -22.23
CA ALA A 44 15.29 8.75 -21.75
C ALA A 44 14.20 8.44 -22.78
N ASP A 45 13.60 7.23 -22.69
CA ASP A 45 12.49 6.81 -23.55
C ASP A 45 11.24 7.65 -23.32
N GLU A 46 11.03 8.05 -22.05
CA GLU A 46 9.92 8.91 -21.63
C GLU A 46 10.43 10.10 -20.83
N VAL A 47 9.74 11.24 -20.96
CA VAL A 47 10.08 12.47 -20.25
C VAL A 47 8.83 13.02 -19.57
N LEU A 48 8.91 13.26 -18.25
CA LEU A 48 7.88 13.92 -17.46
C LEU A 48 8.37 15.32 -17.04
N ASP A 49 7.60 16.35 -17.35
CA ASP A 49 7.90 17.71 -16.89
C ASP A 49 7.28 17.97 -15.51
N ALA A 50 8.12 18.16 -14.51
CA ALA A 50 7.73 18.43 -13.13
C ALA A 50 7.89 19.92 -12.76
N LEU A 51 7.75 20.83 -13.72
CA LEU A 51 7.84 22.28 -13.49
C LEU A 51 6.84 22.69 -12.40
N GLY A 52 7.33 23.37 -11.36
CA GLY A 52 6.53 23.80 -10.22
C GLY A 52 6.22 22.71 -9.20
N CYS A 53 6.69 21.49 -9.41
CA CYS A 53 6.49 20.38 -8.49
C CYS A 53 7.67 20.15 -7.56
N ILE A 54 7.38 19.61 -6.39
CA ILE A 54 8.37 19.00 -5.50
C ILE A 54 8.27 17.49 -5.66
N VAL A 55 9.41 16.83 -5.84
CA VAL A 55 9.48 15.38 -6.01
C VAL A 55 9.97 14.73 -4.73
N TYR A 56 9.23 13.73 -4.25
CA TYR A 56 9.54 12.91 -3.09
C TYR A 56 9.62 11.44 -3.48
N PRO A 57 10.32 10.59 -2.71
CA PRO A 57 10.11 9.16 -2.74
C PRO A 57 8.64 8.82 -2.47
N GLY A 58 8.15 7.73 -3.07
CA GLY A 58 6.79 7.27 -2.80
C GLY A 58 6.58 7.00 -1.30
N LEU A 59 5.43 7.41 -0.78
CA LEU A 59 5.10 7.25 0.62
C LEU A 59 4.99 5.77 1.02
N ILE A 60 5.24 5.48 2.28
CA ILE A 60 5.16 4.14 2.87
C ILE A 60 4.05 4.12 3.91
N ASN A 61 3.05 3.27 3.70
CA ASN A 61 2.04 2.98 4.71
C ASN A 61 2.51 1.79 5.56
N THR A 62 2.70 2.01 6.85
CA THR A 62 3.24 1.00 7.78
C THR A 62 2.18 0.32 8.64
N HIS A 63 0.89 0.63 8.44
CA HIS A 63 -0.21 0.03 9.20
C HIS A 63 -1.47 -0.03 8.35
N HIS A 64 -1.84 -1.22 7.92
CA HIS A 64 -3.10 -1.46 7.23
C HIS A 64 -3.69 -2.83 7.55
N HIS A 65 -5.01 -2.97 7.32
CA HIS A 65 -5.77 -4.20 7.34
C HIS A 65 -6.67 -4.20 6.11
N LEU A 66 -6.10 -4.56 4.96
CA LEU A 66 -6.74 -4.38 3.64
C LEU A 66 -8.11 -5.04 3.52
N TYR A 67 -8.30 -6.21 4.13
CA TYR A 67 -9.57 -6.91 4.11
C TYR A 67 -10.72 -6.13 4.79
N GLN A 68 -10.41 -5.18 5.68
CA GLN A 68 -11.40 -4.36 6.36
C GLN A 68 -12.03 -3.29 5.44
N THR A 69 -11.45 -3.06 4.27
CA THR A 69 -11.92 -2.05 3.31
C THR A 69 -13.41 -2.19 2.99
N PHE A 70 -13.91 -3.42 2.86
CA PHE A 70 -15.33 -3.67 2.57
C PHE A 70 -16.28 -3.56 3.77
N SER A 71 -15.75 -3.47 4.98
CA SER A 71 -16.53 -3.30 6.20
C SER A 71 -16.44 -1.90 6.81
N ARG A 72 -15.90 -0.94 6.07
CA ARG A 72 -15.85 0.45 6.49
C ARG A 72 -17.25 1.07 6.55
N ASN A 73 -17.45 2.00 7.50
CA ASN A 73 -18.66 2.82 7.63
C ASN A 73 -19.97 2.02 7.81
N LEU A 74 -19.91 0.84 8.41
CA LEU A 74 -21.12 0.11 8.77
C LEU A 74 -21.80 0.78 9.96
N PRO A 75 -23.06 1.27 9.82
CA PRO A 75 -23.72 2.07 10.87
C PRO A 75 -23.80 1.36 12.22
N GLN A 76 -24.01 0.05 12.22
CA GLN A 76 -24.17 -0.78 13.41
C GLN A 76 -22.91 -0.90 14.28
N VAL A 77 -21.74 -0.51 13.75
CA VAL A 77 -20.46 -0.65 14.47
C VAL A 77 -19.76 0.67 14.77
N GLN A 78 -20.28 1.80 14.28
CA GLN A 78 -19.61 3.10 14.35
C GLN A 78 -19.32 3.59 15.75
N ASN A 79 -20.16 3.26 16.72
CA ASN A 79 -20.04 3.73 18.10
C ASN A 79 -19.66 2.62 19.09
N LEU A 80 -19.19 1.47 18.58
CA LEU A 80 -18.77 0.38 19.43
C LEU A 80 -17.35 0.59 19.93
N GLU A 81 -17.08 0.16 21.16
CA GLU A 81 -15.73 -0.01 21.66
C GLU A 81 -15.02 -1.14 20.91
N LEU A 82 -13.68 -1.17 20.95
CA LEU A 82 -12.84 -2.09 20.19
C LEU A 82 -13.31 -3.55 20.21
N PHE A 83 -13.55 -4.10 21.38
CA PHE A 83 -13.96 -5.53 21.48
C PHE A 83 -15.38 -5.77 21.00
N GLY A 84 -16.29 -4.83 21.21
CA GLY A 84 -17.65 -4.87 20.65
C GLY A 84 -17.63 -4.78 19.13
N TRP A 85 -16.80 -3.88 18.60
CA TRP A 85 -16.56 -3.70 17.18
C TRP A 85 -15.97 -4.96 16.53
N LEU A 86 -14.93 -5.56 17.12
CA LEU A 86 -14.34 -6.81 16.64
C LEU A 86 -15.36 -7.95 16.59
N ARG A 87 -16.13 -8.16 17.67
CA ARG A 87 -17.14 -9.24 17.72
C ARG A 87 -18.19 -9.10 16.62
N ALA A 88 -18.66 -7.88 16.37
CA ALA A 88 -19.63 -7.63 15.31
C ALA A 88 -19.02 -7.89 13.91
N LEU A 89 -17.79 -7.47 13.70
CA LEU A 89 -17.13 -7.61 12.39
C LEU A 89 -16.65 -9.03 12.12
N TYR A 90 -16.32 -9.82 13.14
CA TYR A 90 -15.96 -11.23 12.94
C TYR A 90 -17.12 -12.04 12.32
N GLU A 91 -18.35 -11.67 12.58
CA GLU A 91 -19.50 -12.29 11.94
C GLU A 91 -19.57 -12.01 10.43
N ILE A 92 -18.94 -10.94 9.97
CA ILE A 92 -18.75 -10.60 8.56
C ILE A 92 -17.49 -11.27 8.03
N TRP A 93 -16.36 -11.06 8.71
CA TRP A 93 -15.03 -11.51 8.26
C TRP A 93 -14.88 -13.04 8.23
N LYS A 94 -15.68 -13.78 8.96
CA LYS A 94 -15.71 -15.26 8.84
C LYS A 94 -16.09 -15.77 7.45
N ASN A 95 -16.61 -14.90 6.58
CA ASN A 95 -17.00 -15.21 5.21
C ASN A 95 -15.95 -14.76 4.18
N LEU A 96 -14.79 -14.26 4.62
CA LEU A 96 -13.73 -13.84 3.72
C LEU A 96 -13.19 -15.03 2.93
N ASP A 97 -13.13 -14.86 1.64
CA ASP A 97 -12.50 -15.75 0.67
C ASP A 97 -11.44 -15.01 -0.15
N SER A 98 -10.78 -15.70 -1.05
CA SER A 98 -9.71 -15.13 -1.87
C SER A 98 -10.20 -13.98 -2.75
N ASP A 99 -11.43 -14.06 -3.27
CA ASP A 99 -12.00 -13.02 -4.12
C ASP A 99 -12.26 -11.73 -3.31
N ALA A 100 -12.86 -11.88 -2.13
CA ALA A 100 -13.08 -10.74 -1.21
C ALA A 100 -11.76 -10.09 -0.80
N ILE A 101 -10.74 -10.90 -0.50
CA ILE A 101 -9.40 -10.40 -0.14
C ILE A 101 -8.74 -9.69 -1.32
N TYR A 102 -8.79 -10.27 -2.53
CA TYR A 102 -8.24 -9.63 -3.72
C TYR A 102 -8.87 -8.26 -3.96
N HIS A 103 -10.19 -8.20 -4.04
CA HIS A 103 -10.89 -6.96 -4.36
C HIS A 103 -10.79 -5.90 -3.26
N SER A 104 -10.86 -6.28 -1.98
CA SER A 104 -10.64 -5.33 -0.87
C SER A 104 -9.22 -4.76 -0.90
N SER A 105 -8.24 -5.58 -1.27
CA SER A 105 -6.85 -5.18 -1.41
C SER A 105 -6.65 -4.24 -2.60
N VAL A 106 -7.27 -4.52 -3.75
CA VAL A 106 -7.26 -3.62 -4.91
C VAL A 106 -7.82 -2.24 -4.54
N VAL A 107 -8.97 -2.20 -3.84
CA VAL A 107 -9.58 -0.93 -3.43
C VAL A 107 -8.67 -0.19 -2.44
N GLY A 108 -8.22 -0.86 -1.38
CA GLY A 108 -7.39 -0.23 -0.33
C GLY A 108 -6.06 0.27 -0.88
N MET A 109 -5.34 -0.55 -1.63
CA MET A 109 -4.06 -0.14 -2.24
C MET A 109 -4.24 0.89 -3.35
N GLY A 110 -5.34 0.82 -4.11
CA GLY A 110 -5.67 1.83 -5.12
C GLY A 110 -5.91 3.22 -4.50
N GLU A 111 -6.56 3.29 -3.35
CA GLU A 111 -6.70 4.53 -2.58
C GLU A 111 -5.35 5.05 -2.09
N LEU A 112 -4.49 4.17 -1.58
CA LEU A 112 -3.14 4.53 -1.14
C LEU A 112 -2.31 5.08 -2.30
N LEU A 113 -2.33 4.44 -3.48
CA LEU A 113 -1.63 4.92 -4.68
C LEU A 113 -2.07 6.32 -5.08
N LYS A 114 -3.38 6.62 -5.03
CA LYS A 114 -3.92 7.94 -5.36
C LYS A 114 -3.44 9.04 -4.42
N THR A 115 -2.91 8.69 -3.26
CA THR A 115 -2.32 9.62 -2.30
C THR A 115 -0.79 9.61 -2.31
N GLY A 116 -0.18 8.93 -3.29
CA GLY A 116 1.29 8.87 -3.45
C GLY A 116 1.97 7.77 -2.64
N CYS A 117 1.21 6.87 -2.00
CA CYS A 117 1.78 5.74 -1.29
C CYS A 117 2.12 4.61 -2.27
N THR A 118 3.37 4.17 -2.29
CA THR A 118 3.87 3.13 -3.22
C THR A 118 4.30 1.84 -2.52
N THR A 119 4.31 1.86 -1.20
CA THR A 119 4.69 0.69 -0.38
C THR A 119 3.71 0.55 0.78
N VAL A 120 3.15 -0.63 0.97
CA VAL A 120 2.19 -0.92 2.03
C VAL A 120 2.62 -2.10 2.88
N PHE A 121 2.50 -1.96 4.19
CA PHE A 121 2.54 -3.07 5.14
C PHE A 121 1.12 -3.40 5.57
N ASP A 122 0.68 -4.64 5.34
CA ASP A 122 -0.61 -5.15 5.78
C ASP A 122 -0.44 -6.20 6.89
N HIS A 123 -1.24 -6.07 7.94
CA HIS A 123 -1.35 -7.08 8.97
C HIS A 123 -2.65 -7.87 8.79
N HIS A 124 -2.55 -9.04 8.15
CA HIS A 124 -3.67 -9.94 7.94
C HIS A 124 -3.75 -10.94 9.10
N TYR A 125 -4.83 -10.88 9.87
CA TYR A 125 -4.98 -11.73 11.05
C TYR A 125 -6.30 -12.53 11.10
N VAL A 126 -7.13 -12.44 10.06
CA VAL A 126 -8.39 -13.17 9.98
C VAL A 126 -8.27 -14.28 8.94
N PHE A 127 -8.26 -15.52 9.41
CA PHE A 127 -8.21 -16.72 8.57
C PHE A 127 -9.43 -17.59 8.95
N PRO A 128 -10.60 -17.46 8.24
CA PRO A 128 -11.76 -18.28 8.49
C PRO A 128 -11.44 -19.77 8.40
N GLY A 129 -12.19 -20.60 9.11
CA GLY A 129 -11.91 -22.01 9.26
C GLY A 129 -11.59 -22.72 7.93
N GLY A 130 -10.41 -23.31 7.86
CA GLY A 130 -9.90 -23.94 6.65
C GLY A 130 -9.26 -22.98 5.62
N ALA A 131 -9.26 -21.68 5.86
CA ALA A 131 -8.57 -20.73 5.00
C ALA A 131 -7.07 -20.99 5.02
N SER A 132 -6.50 -21.07 3.84
CA SER A 132 -5.08 -21.35 3.58
C SER A 132 -4.27 -20.06 3.36
N ALA A 133 -3.01 -20.26 3.00
CA ALA A 133 -2.14 -19.18 2.48
C ALA A 133 -2.75 -18.45 1.27
N ALA A 134 -3.74 -19.03 0.58
CA ALA A 134 -4.39 -18.43 -0.58
C ALA A 134 -4.97 -17.03 -0.33
N LEU A 135 -5.33 -16.69 0.91
CA LEU A 135 -5.78 -15.34 1.24
C LEU A 135 -4.63 -14.32 1.10
N LEU A 136 -3.43 -14.66 1.58
CA LEU A 136 -2.26 -13.81 1.40
C LEU A 136 -1.80 -13.77 -0.06
N ASP A 137 -1.88 -14.90 -0.77
CA ASP A 137 -1.57 -14.96 -2.20
C ASP A 137 -2.47 -14.01 -2.99
N ALA A 138 -3.76 -13.91 -2.63
CA ALA A 138 -4.71 -12.98 -3.24
C ALA A 138 -4.32 -11.50 -3.00
N GLN A 139 -3.81 -11.16 -1.81
CA GLN A 139 -3.29 -9.82 -1.53
C GLN A 139 -2.05 -9.51 -2.39
N PHE A 140 -1.11 -10.45 -2.50
CA PHE A 140 0.07 -10.26 -3.33
C PHE A 140 -0.27 -10.19 -4.82
N ALA A 141 -1.28 -10.92 -5.29
CA ALA A 141 -1.79 -10.80 -6.66
C ALA A 141 -2.33 -9.38 -6.92
N ALA A 142 -3.16 -8.85 -6.02
CA ALA A 142 -3.66 -7.48 -6.10
C ALA A 142 -2.53 -6.43 -6.10
N ALA A 143 -1.52 -6.61 -5.25
CA ALA A 143 -0.36 -5.72 -5.19
C ALA A 143 0.43 -5.75 -6.50
N LYS A 144 0.62 -6.94 -7.10
CA LYS A 144 1.30 -7.13 -8.38
C LYS A 144 0.54 -6.42 -9.51
N ASP A 145 -0.77 -6.58 -9.57
CA ASP A 145 -1.61 -5.99 -10.63
C ASP A 145 -1.63 -4.46 -10.56
N LEU A 146 -1.51 -3.90 -9.36
CA LEU A 146 -1.43 -2.45 -9.12
C LEU A 146 -0.01 -1.88 -9.20
N GLY A 147 1.02 -2.72 -9.22
CA GLY A 147 2.41 -2.28 -9.16
C GLY A 147 2.84 -1.70 -7.81
N VAL A 148 2.19 -2.08 -6.72
CA VAL A 148 2.51 -1.64 -5.35
C VAL A 148 3.49 -2.61 -4.70
N ARG A 149 4.47 -2.09 -3.98
CA ARG A 149 5.31 -2.91 -3.10
C ARG A 149 4.52 -3.27 -1.85
N MET A 150 4.43 -4.55 -1.55
CA MET A 150 3.66 -5.03 -0.40
C MET A 150 4.50 -5.90 0.51
N TYR A 151 4.35 -5.66 1.80
CA TYR A 151 4.79 -6.55 2.88
C TYR A 151 3.55 -6.99 3.65
N ALA A 152 3.38 -8.29 3.84
CA ALA A 152 2.28 -8.83 4.61
C ALA A 152 2.81 -9.58 5.83
N SER A 153 2.22 -9.32 6.99
CA SER A 153 2.39 -10.19 8.14
C SER A 153 1.18 -11.11 8.27
N ARG A 154 1.45 -12.37 8.57
CA ARG A 154 0.43 -13.32 8.93
C ARG A 154 0.22 -13.27 10.44
N GLY A 155 -0.89 -12.67 10.87
CA GLY A 155 -1.32 -12.74 12.25
C GLY A 155 -1.95 -14.10 12.59
N SER A 156 -2.15 -14.35 13.86
CA SER A 156 -2.96 -15.47 14.35
C SER A 156 -3.93 -14.98 15.40
N MET A 157 -5.05 -15.68 15.52
CA MET A 157 -6.02 -15.44 16.57
C MET A 157 -6.16 -16.75 17.35
N ASP A 158 -5.63 -16.76 18.56
CA ASP A 158 -5.57 -17.95 19.40
C ASP A 158 -6.77 -18.08 20.34
N LEU A 159 -7.62 -17.05 20.36
CA LEU A 159 -8.83 -17.06 21.18
C LEU A 159 -9.97 -17.75 20.43
N SER A 160 -10.61 -18.68 21.10
CA SER A 160 -11.81 -19.33 20.59
C SER A 160 -13.01 -18.38 20.63
N ARG A 161 -14.09 -18.76 19.95
CA ARG A 161 -15.36 -18.00 19.97
C ARG A 161 -15.89 -17.76 21.39
N LYS A 162 -15.66 -18.69 22.32
CA LYS A 162 -16.05 -18.55 23.73
C LYS A 162 -15.30 -17.42 24.44
N ASP A 163 -14.10 -17.13 23.97
CA ASP A 163 -13.20 -16.13 24.54
C ASP A 163 -13.25 -14.80 23.74
N GLY A 164 -14.20 -14.69 22.80
CA GLY A 164 -14.38 -13.51 21.95
C GLY A 164 -13.58 -13.51 20.64
N GLY A 165 -12.99 -14.66 20.29
CA GLY A 165 -12.38 -14.90 18.96
C GLY A 165 -13.41 -15.32 17.89
N LEU A 166 -12.91 -15.80 16.75
CA LEU A 166 -13.70 -16.34 15.64
C LEU A 166 -14.13 -17.80 15.85
#